data_5723f0248b9f40aa3e4b69872b23d009
#
_entry.id   5723f0248b9f40aa3e4b69872b23d009
#
_cell.length_a   1.000
_cell.length_b   1.000
_cell.length_c   1.000
_cell.angle_alpha   90.00
_cell.angle_beta   90.00
_cell.angle_gamma   90.00
#
_symmetry.space_group_name_H-M   'P 1'
#
loop_
_entity.id
_entity.type
_entity.pdbx_description
1 polymer ?
#
loop_
_entity_poly.entity_id
_entity_poly.type
_entity_poly.pdbx_seq_one_letter_code
_entity_poly.pdbx_strand_id
1 'polypeptide(L)'
;MDGHQVRALYDFCGEPGSAELSIIAGEVLTVMRDNVGDGWCEGFNQNGQSGLFPAAYVQVIEATVPTTGSNTANSQQNTGDYWDDDWDDDSEIGQTQAYVPPVQHQPSMQSAQDLYSDTLSIHTIHSVIPDRSIPSVPKKNNKFSTLVKSGEEGFLLCSKKVMVPESEKMFIEEVEGGRFAWISTGESYNCVVTSPKKESKLKGLKSFIVYQLTPTFNNIQVSRRYKHFDWLHERLEEKFCFIPIPPLPDKQISGRYEEQFIEHRRTQLQEFVDYVCRHPVLSRSRVWQHFITCTDEKRWKAGKRHAEKEELLGVNCFHGVQCTDTPLDAVKVEFQTDGFARFIAGLDPVVKNLMAMATDQAKKHQVLYKREFQKIGQCFGALGIALEADDLGRTRGRLNQALKDTGEAYNEIGKLYEEQPKYDWEPLADKFHIYRGIISNFSDVISIHKTAVLKRRECEKLVNEHKMETQQLRELNQRTDVIARALGAEEMHFQTERDIHVSQTIKNHLVEQISFYQKIVNKLQDALNSFDA
;
A
#
# COMPACT_ATOMS: atom_id res chain seq x y z
N MET A 1 29.07 18.17 -25.87
CA MET A 1 27.82 17.48 -25.47
C MET A 1 26.92 18.56 -24.89
N ASP A 2 25.95 18.99 -25.67
CA ASP A 2 25.10 20.12 -25.30
C ASP A 2 23.98 19.61 -24.40
N GLY A 3 24.11 19.84 -23.09
CA GLY A 3 23.05 19.59 -22.14
C GLY A 3 21.91 20.61 -22.28
N HIS A 4 20.66 20.21 -22.05
CA HIS A 4 19.54 21.16 -22.05
C HIS A 4 19.31 21.71 -20.61
N GLN A 5 18.74 22.92 -20.56
CA GLN A 5 18.47 23.56 -19.27
C GLN A 5 17.08 23.22 -18.75
N VAL A 6 17.01 22.99 -17.45
CA VAL A 6 15.77 22.74 -16.71
C VAL A 6 15.70 23.64 -15.48
N ARG A 7 14.50 23.94 -15.00
CA ARG A 7 14.27 24.68 -13.77
C ARG A 7 13.69 23.76 -12.71
N ALA A 8 14.26 23.76 -11.53
CA ALA A 8 13.72 23.06 -10.38
C ALA A 8 12.36 23.63 -9.97
N LEU A 9 11.36 22.78 -9.83
CA LEU A 9 10.01 23.12 -9.38
C LEU A 9 9.87 23.00 -7.87
N TYR A 10 10.65 22.12 -7.26
CA TYR A 10 10.62 21.77 -5.83
C TYR A 10 12.02 21.62 -5.27
N ASP A 11 12.14 21.81 -3.96
CA ASP A 11 13.37 21.51 -3.24
C ASP A 11 13.58 19.99 -3.18
N PHE A 12 14.82 19.57 -3.42
CA PHE A 12 15.23 18.18 -3.22
C PHE A 12 16.56 18.17 -2.47
N CYS A 13 16.61 17.44 -1.35
CA CYS A 13 17.80 17.27 -0.55
C CYS A 13 18.42 15.89 -0.85
N GLY A 14 19.52 15.87 -1.57
CA GLY A 14 20.30 14.65 -1.80
C GLY A 14 20.91 14.11 -0.51
N GLU A 15 21.01 12.78 -0.42
CA GLU A 15 21.60 12.13 0.76
C GLU A 15 23.10 12.40 0.88
N PRO A 16 23.61 12.76 2.06
CA PRO A 16 25.05 12.94 2.27
C PRO A 16 25.84 11.66 1.94
N GLY A 17 26.79 11.77 1.00
CA GLY A 17 27.61 10.64 0.55
C GLY A 17 26.98 9.76 -0.54
N SER A 18 25.80 10.10 -1.06
CA SER A 18 25.23 9.52 -2.27
C SER A 18 25.68 10.31 -3.53
N ALA A 19 25.31 9.80 -4.71
CA ALA A 19 25.54 10.52 -5.96
C ALA A 19 24.40 11.53 -6.27
N GLU A 20 23.55 11.86 -5.31
CA GLU A 20 22.40 12.74 -5.49
C GLU A 20 22.81 14.23 -5.38
N LEU A 21 22.23 15.07 -6.24
CA LEU A 21 22.42 16.52 -6.23
C LEU A 21 21.25 17.18 -5.50
N SER A 22 21.53 17.91 -4.43
CA SER A 22 20.53 18.76 -3.80
C SER A 22 20.20 19.94 -4.69
N ILE A 23 18.92 20.21 -4.89
CA ILE A 23 18.41 21.31 -5.73
C ILE A 23 17.38 22.11 -4.95
N ILE A 24 17.28 23.41 -5.26
CA ILE A 24 16.33 24.33 -4.64
C ILE A 24 15.30 24.78 -5.67
N ALA A 25 14.05 24.92 -5.30
CA ALA A 25 12.99 25.39 -6.17
C ALA A 25 13.33 26.74 -6.84
N GLY A 26 13.19 26.78 -8.17
CA GLY A 26 13.58 27.94 -9.00
C GLY A 26 15.00 27.88 -9.54
N GLU A 27 15.86 27.00 -9.04
CA GLU A 27 17.24 26.83 -9.52
C GLU A 27 17.27 26.30 -10.95
N VAL A 28 18.21 26.81 -11.75
CA VAL A 28 18.42 26.35 -13.14
C VAL A 28 19.56 25.34 -13.15
N LEU A 29 19.27 24.17 -13.71
CA LEU A 29 20.19 23.04 -13.81
C LEU A 29 20.48 22.75 -15.28
N THR A 30 21.63 22.20 -15.56
CA THR A 30 21.97 21.67 -16.89
C THR A 30 21.94 20.15 -16.85
N VAL A 31 21.04 19.55 -17.59
CA VAL A 31 20.88 18.09 -17.69
C VAL A 31 21.87 17.55 -18.72
N MET A 32 22.69 16.62 -18.30
CA MET A 32 23.66 15.93 -19.15
C MET A 32 23.15 14.60 -19.68
N ARG A 33 22.29 13.94 -18.88
CA ARG A 33 21.61 12.71 -19.26
C ARG A 33 20.18 12.72 -18.72
N ASP A 34 19.24 12.65 -19.66
CA ASP A 34 17.84 12.40 -19.36
C ASP A 34 17.66 10.93 -19.02
N ASN A 35 16.81 10.66 -18.04
CA ASN A 35 16.42 9.31 -17.70
C ASN A 35 17.59 8.36 -17.42
N VAL A 36 18.37 8.67 -16.36
CA VAL A 36 19.44 7.79 -15.85
C VAL A 36 18.85 6.57 -15.11
N GLY A 37 17.52 6.34 -15.29
CA GLY A 37 16.71 5.28 -14.69
C GLY A 37 15.90 5.75 -13.47
N ASP A 38 14.75 5.09 -13.24
CA ASP A 38 13.82 5.34 -12.13
C ASP A 38 13.31 6.80 -12.03
N GLY A 39 13.24 7.52 -13.17
CA GLY A 39 12.79 8.92 -13.21
C GLY A 39 13.83 9.93 -12.70
N TRP A 40 15.11 9.60 -12.77
CA TRP A 40 16.22 10.48 -12.41
C TRP A 40 16.91 11.07 -13.63
N CYS A 41 17.37 12.34 -13.49
CA CYS A 41 18.26 13.01 -14.41
C CYS A 41 19.64 13.16 -13.77
N GLU A 42 20.70 13.15 -14.59
CA GLU A 42 22.03 13.51 -14.17
C GLU A 42 22.41 14.87 -14.79
N GLY A 43 22.88 15.76 -13.95
CA GLY A 43 23.26 17.09 -14.38
C GLY A 43 24.04 17.84 -13.33
N PHE A 44 24.21 19.14 -13.53
CA PHE A 44 24.92 20.00 -12.61
C PHE A 44 24.17 21.32 -12.39
N ASN A 45 24.37 21.88 -11.21
CA ASN A 45 23.84 23.17 -10.84
C ASN A 45 24.79 24.32 -11.25
N GLN A 46 24.36 25.58 -11.05
CA GLN A 46 25.16 26.75 -11.39
C GLN A 46 26.46 26.86 -10.58
N ASN A 47 26.57 26.14 -9.47
CA ASN A 47 27.77 26.09 -8.62
C ASN A 47 28.77 25.01 -9.06
N GLY A 48 28.51 24.29 -10.16
CA GLY A 48 29.36 23.24 -10.68
C GLY A 48 29.27 21.91 -9.92
N GLN A 49 28.34 21.76 -8.99
CA GLN A 49 28.07 20.50 -8.32
C GLN A 49 27.25 19.60 -9.25
N SER A 50 27.67 18.37 -9.42
CA SER A 50 27.04 17.38 -10.29
C SER A 50 26.47 16.23 -9.50
N GLY A 51 25.35 15.67 -9.98
CA GLY A 51 24.73 14.49 -9.37
C GLY A 51 23.37 14.18 -9.97
N LEU A 52 22.68 13.24 -9.33
CA LEU A 52 21.37 12.77 -9.72
C LEU A 52 20.27 13.58 -9.02
N PHE A 53 19.23 13.93 -9.75
CA PHE A 53 18.03 14.55 -9.19
C PHE A 53 16.77 14.04 -9.90
N PRO A 54 15.60 14.05 -9.25
CA PRO A 54 14.36 13.50 -9.83
C PRO A 54 13.89 14.31 -11.03
N ALA A 55 13.63 13.66 -12.17
CA ALA A 55 13.10 14.30 -13.38
C ALA A 55 11.73 14.99 -13.15
N ALA A 56 10.92 14.44 -12.24
CA ALA A 56 9.63 15.02 -11.87
C ALA A 56 9.74 16.35 -11.08
N TYR A 57 10.95 16.71 -10.61
CA TYR A 57 11.20 17.93 -9.84
C TYR A 57 11.71 19.08 -10.70
N VAL A 58 11.86 18.86 -12.01
CA VAL A 58 12.38 19.87 -12.93
C VAL A 58 11.49 20.04 -14.16
N GLN A 59 11.49 21.23 -14.74
CA GLN A 59 10.79 21.57 -15.99
C GLN A 59 11.77 22.07 -17.02
N VAL A 60 11.66 21.57 -18.25
CA VAL A 60 12.49 22.01 -19.38
C VAL A 60 12.23 23.48 -19.68
N ILE A 61 13.30 24.25 -19.84
CA ILE A 61 13.25 25.65 -20.28
C ILE A 61 13.32 25.64 -21.81
N GLU A 62 12.17 25.81 -22.47
CA GLU A 62 12.12 25.91 -23.94
C GLU A 62 12.75 27.22 -24.39
N ALA A 63 13.80 27.12 -25.19
CA ALA A 63 14.33 28.26 -25.94
C ALA A 63 13.45 28.48 -27.18
N THR A 64 12.77 29.59 -27.25
CA THR A 64 11.97 30.01 -28.41
C THR A 64 12.88 30.27 -29.62
N VAL A 65 12.82 29.39 -30.64
CA VAL A 65 13.40 29.62 -31.97
C VAL A 65 12.33 29.28 -33.02
N PRO A 66 12.17 30.11 -34.09
CA PRO A 66 11.07 29.99 -35.04
C PRO A 66 11.25 28.85 -36.02
N THR A 67 10.14 28.27 -36.39
CA THR A 67 9.90 27.15 -37.30
C THR A 67 10.33 27.44 -38.73
N THR A 68 11.05 26.51 -39.39
CA THR A 68 10.87 26.20 -40.80
C THR A 68 10.97 24.70 -41.00
N GLY A 69 9.97 24.16 -41.69
CA GLY A 69 9.78 22.74 -41.89
C GLY A 69 10.59 22.12 -43.01
N SER A 70 10.67 20.83 -43.02
CA SER A 70 10.44 19.98 -44.20
C SER A 70 10.52 18.48 -43.85
N ASN A 71 9.58 17.76 -44.44
CA ASN A 71 9.47 16.30 -44.50
C ASN A 71 10.70 15.63 -45.06
N THR A 72 11.01 14.42 -44.66
CA THR A 72 11.04 13.23 -45.55
C THR A 72 11.25 11.91 -44.79
N ALA A 73 10.69 10.89 -45.39
CA ALA A 73 10.50 9.53 -44.94
C ALA A 73 11.74 8.62 -45.12
N ASN A 74 11.67 7.52 -44.36
CA ASN A 74 12.05 6.14 -44.73
C ASN A 74 13.54 5.77 -44.83
N SER A 75 13.93 4.80 -43.99
CA SER A 75 14.34 3.45 -44.48
C SER A 75 14.83 2.56 -43.34
N GLN A 76 14.31 1.34 -43.38
CA GLN A 76 14.79 0.18 -42.64
C GLN A 76 16.27 -0.10 -42.91
N GLN A 77 17.01 -0.54 -41.88
CA GLN A 77 17.83 -1.74 -41.99
C GLN A 77 18.33 -2.25 -40.64
N ASN A 78 18.10 -3.49 -40.51
CA ASN A 78 18.44 -4.53 -39.60
C ASN A 78 19.96 -4.66 -39.37
N THR A 79 20.44 -4.70 -38.11
CA THR A 79 21.60 -5.54 -37.72
C THR A 79 21.71 -5.69 -36.21
N GLY A 80 21.74 -6.94 -35.78
CA GLY A 80 22.64 -7.40 -34.71
C GLY A 80 22.22 -7.18 -33.26
N ASP A 81 21.81 -8.27 -32.66
CA ASP A 81 21.72 -8.50 -31.23
C ASP A 81 22.81 -7.83 -30.40
N TYR A 82 22.45 -6.75 -29.72
CA TYR A 82 23.08 -6.29 -28.52
C TYR A 82 21.95 -6.03 -27.52
N TRP A 83 21.52 -7.09 -26.85
CA TRP A 83 20.54 -6.98 -25.76
C TRP A 83 21.25 -6.49 -24.51
N ASP A 84 21.14 -5.20 -24.32
CA ASP A 84 21.61 -4.50 -23.14
C ASP A 84 20.87 -5.00 -21.90
N ASP A 85 21.61 -5.27 -20.83
CA ASP A 85 21.17 -5.87 -19.55
C ASP A 85 20.30 -4.92 -18.69
N ASP A 86 19.69 -3.87 -19.25
CA ASP A 86 18.97 -2.79 -18.57
C ASP A 86 17.44 -3.00 -18.46
N TRP A 87 16.96 -4.22 -18.59
CA TRP A 87 15.53 -4.54 -18.44
C TRP A 87 14.97 -4.29 -17.04
N ASP A 88 15.82 -3.97 -16.09
CA ASP A 88 15.37 -3.54 -14.74
C ASP A 88 15.05 -2.03 -14.69
N ASP A 89 15.18 -1.29 -15.78
CA ASP A 89 15.11 0.18 -15.77
C ASP A 89 13.93 0.79 -16.56
N ASP A 90 13.13 0.02 -17.27
CA ASP A 90 11.92 0.51 -17.94
C ASP A 90 10.73 0.57 -16.98
N SER A 91 10.66 1.64 -16.22
CA SER A 91 9.42 2.06 -15.58
C SER A 91 8.70 3.04 -16.48
N GLU A 92 7.60 2.59 -17.07
CA GLU A 92 6.60 3.51 -17.60
C GLU A 92 6.22 4.54 -16.53
N ILE A 93 6.23 5.80 -16.96
CA ILE A 93 5.80 6.96 -16.18
C ILE A 93 4.32 6.82 -15.86
N GLY A 94 4.00 6.21 -14.75
CA GLY A 94 2.72 6.38 -14.12
C GLY A 94 2.67 7.77 -13.50
N GLN A 95 1.92 8.70 -14.10
CA GLN A 95 1.66 10.02 -13.51
C GLN A 95 1.04 9.85 -12.13
N THR A 96 1.86 9.87 -11.09
CA THR A 96 1.40 10.04 -9.72
C THR A 96 1.28 11.53 -9.47
N GLN A 97 0.05 12.01 -9.33
CA GLN A 97 -0.21 13.36 -8.82
C GLN A 97 0.39 13.47 -7.41
N ALA A 98 1.30 14.41 -7.25
CA ALA A 98 1.89 14.77 -5.98
C ALA A 98 0.79 15.26 -5.00
N TYR A 99 0.79 14.67 -3.82
CA TYR A 99 0.06 15.20 -2.67
C TYR A 99 0.71 16.54 -2.27
N VAL A 100 -0.02 17.63 -2.41
CA VAL A 100 0.37 18.95 -1.92
C VAL A 100 -0.12 19.05 -0.48
N PRO A 101 0.76 19.14 0.53
CA PRO A 101 0.32 19.46 1.90
C PRO A 101 -0.18 20.91 1.92
N PRO A 102 -1.22 21.23 2.72
CA PRO A 102 -1.76 22.57 2.80
C PRO A 102 -0.73 23.54 3.37
N VAL A 103 -0.53 24.65 2.68
CA VAL A 103 0.29 25.80 3.11
C VAL A 103 -0.23 26.30 4.45
N GLN A 104 0.60 26.24 5.48
CA GLN A 104 0.34 26.88 6.76
C GLN A 104 0.54 28.40 6.59
N HIS A 105 -0.55 29.14 6.60
CA HIS A 105 -0.50 30.58 6.89
C HIS A 105 -0.12 30.76 8.35
N GLN A 106 0.99 31.44 8.60
CA GLN A 106 1.34 31.95 9.92
C GLN A 106 0.31 33.00 10.35
N PRO A 107 -0.29 32.90 11.54
CA PRO A 107 -1.00 34.01 12.12
C PRO A 107 0.00 34.90 12.85
N SER A 108 -0.07 36.20 12.54
CA SER A 108 0.57 37.28 13.28
C SER A 108 0.15 37.27 14.75
N MET A 109 1.13 37.50 15.63
CA MET A 109 0.90 37.69 17.07
C MET A 109 -0.10 38.86 17.34
N GLN A 110 -1.19 38.55 18.02
CA GLN A 110 -1.88 39.49 18.89
C GLN A 110 -2.37 38.79 20.15
N SER A 111 -1.90 39.31 21.23
CA SER A 111 -2.27 39.28 22.66
C SER A 111 -3.30 38.26 23.14
N ALA A 112 -2.80 37.49 24.12
CA ALA A 112 -3.59 36.70 25.05
C ALA A 112 -4.38 37.62 25.99
N GLN A 113 -5.69 37.35 26.08
CA GLN A 113 -6.48 37.44 27.31
C GLN A 113 -7.82 36.77 27.08
N ASP A 114 -8.27 36.09 28.13
CA ASP A 114 -9.60 35.49 28.33
C ASP A 114 -9.83 34.11 27.71
N LEU A 115 -9.84 33.12 28.59
CA LEU A 115 -10.85 32.04 28.58
C LEU A 115 -10.69 31.11 29.80
N TYR A 116 -11.47 31.45 30.82
CA TYR A 116 -12.00 30.46 31.76
C TYR A 116 -13.53 30.47 31.68
N SER A 117 -14.10 29.27 31.70
CA SER A 117 -15.52 28.84 31.88
C SER A 117 -16.17 28.35 30.58
N ASP A 118 -16.86 27.25 30.43
CA ASP A 118 -17.70 26.45 31.31
C ASP A 118 -18.12 25.12 30.66
N THR A 119 -18.23 24.09 31.52
CA THR A 119 -19.34 23.14 31.69
C THR A 119 -20.00 22.43 30.49
N LEU A 120 -19.92 21.11 30.56
CA LEU A 120 -20.79 20.05 30.04
C LEU A 120 -22.22 20.43 29.64
N SER A 121 -22.62 20.10 28.42
CA SER A 121 -24.01 19.74 28.11
C SER A 121 -24.08 18.84 26.89
N ILE A 122 -24.62 17.66 27.08
CA ILE A 122 -25.04 16.71 26.05
C ILE A 122 -26.33 17.26 25.41
N HIS A 123 -26.28 17.61 24.14
CA HIS A 123 -27.50 17.78 23.35
C HIS A 123 -27.35 17.12 21.97
N THR A 124 -28.21 16.16 21.76
CA THR A 124 -28.58 15.58 20.47
C THR A 124 -28.94 16.69 19.48
N ILE A 125 -28.20 16.78 18.38
CA ILE A 125 -28.59 17.67 17.27
C ILE A 125 -28.70 16.85 15.99
N HIS A 126 -29.94 16.67 15.57
CA HIS A 126 -30.27 16.57 14.15
C HIS A 126 -30.02 17.93 13.51
N SER A 127 -29.13 18.02 12.53
CA SER A 127 -29.11 19.18 11.65
C SER A 127 -28.54 18.82 10.26
N VAL A 128 -29.39 19.05 9.33
CA VAL A 128 -29.26 19.32 7.90
C VAL A 128 -27.89 19.87 7.52
N ILE A 129 -27.16 19.14 6.68
CA ILE A 129 -25.92 19.58 6.04
C ILE A 129 -26.28 20.28 4.74
N PRO A 130 -25.88 21.54 4.51
CA PRO A 130 -25.98 22.14 3.19
C PRO A 130 -24.93 21.55 2.25
N ASP A 131 -25.39 21.20 1.08
CA ASP A 131 -24.65 20.71 -0.09
C ASP A 131 -23.53 21.71 -0.45
N ARG A 132 -22.28 21.31 -0.19
CA ARG A 132 -21.09 21.93 -0.78
C ARG A 132 -20.46 20.88 -1.68
N SER A 133 -20.65 21.07 -2.97
CA SER A 133 -19.97 20.35 -4.05
C SER A 133 -18.46 20.23 -3.77
N ILE A 134 -18.06 19.02 -3.40
CA ILE A 134 -16.66 18.62 -3.32
C ILE A 134 -16.14 18.53 -4.76
N PRO A 135 -14.99 19.15 -5.11
CA PRO A 135 -14.40 18.94 -6.42
C PRO A 135 -14.13 17.44 -6.60
N SER A 136 -14.66 16.87 -7.66
CA SER A 136 -14.43 15.48 -8.04
C SER A 136 -12.94 15.25 -8.21
N VAL A 137 -12.36 14.42 -7.36
CA VAL A 137 -11.02 13.84 -7.54
C VAL A 137 -11.01 13.19 -8.92
N PRO A 138 -10.05 13.51 -9.82
CA PRO A 138 -9.95 12.85 -11.10
C PRO A 138 -9.76 11.36 -10.84
N LYS A 139 -10.71 10.54 -11.32
CA LYS A 139 -10.63 9.09 -11.28
C LYS A 139 -9.31 8.71 -11.95
N LYS A 140 -8.40 8.03 -11.22
CA LYS A 140 -7.35 7.24 -11.84
C LYS A 140 -8.02 6.45 -12.95
N ASN A 141 -7.56 6.63 -14.20
CA ASN A 141 -7.94 5.72 -15.27
C ASN A 141 -7.38 4.36 -14.89
N ASN A 142 -8.21 3.54 -14.25
CA ASN A 142 -7.86 2.17 -13.96
C ASN A 142 -7.64 1.50 -15.31
N LYS A 143 -6.40 1.13 -15.62
CA LYS A 143 -6.05 0.25 -16.76
C LYS A 143 -6.93 -1.00 -16.75
N PHE A 144 -7.34 -1.43 -15.56
CA PHE A 144 -8.28 -2.50 -15.28
C PHE A 144 -9.68 -2.27 -15.88
N SER A 145 -10.24 -1.06 -15.77
CA SER A 145 -11.56 -0.71 -16.33
C SER A 145 -11.61 -0.83 -17.86
N THR A 146 -10.48 -0.63 -18.53
CA THR A 146 -10.38 -0.78 -20.00
C THR A 146 -10.20 -2.24 -20.41
N LEU A 147 -9.47 -3.03 -19.62
CA LEU A 147 -9.25 -4.46 -19.85
C LEU A 147 -10.55 -5.26 -19.65
N VAL A 148 -11.33 -4.92 -18.62
CA VAL A 148 -12.62 -5.52 -18.32
C VAL A 148 -13.62 -5.25 -19.45
N LYS A 149 -13.66 -4.06 -20.02
CA LYS A 149 -14.58 -3.71 -21.11
C LYS A 149 -14.31 -4.42 -22.44
N SER A 150 -13.07 -4.81 -22.72
CA SER A 150 -12.70 -5.48 -23.97
C SER A 150 -12.56 -7.00 -23.87
N GLY A 151 -12.40 -7.56 -22.67
CA GLY A 151 -12.09 -8.97 -22.45
C GLY A 151 -13.28 -9.83 -22.02
N GLU A 152 -14.31 -9.28 -21.38
CA GLU A 152 -15.47 -10.05 -20.88
C GLU A 152 -16.23 -10.75 -22.00
N GLU A 153 -16.44 -10.07 -23.13
CA GLU A 153 -17.06 -10.69 -24.31
C GLU A 153 -16.20 -11.84 -24.85
N GLY A 154 -14.87 -11.72 -24.79
CA GLY A 154 -13.94 -12.76 -25.21
C GLY A 154 -14.11 -14.05 -24.41
N PHE A 155 -14.25 -14.01 -23.09
CA PHE A 155 -14.51 -15.17 -22.26
C PHE A 155 -15.95 -15.69 -22.41
N LEU A 156 -16.94 -14.82 -22.26
CA LEU A 156 -18.36 -15.21 -22.25
C LEU A 156 -18.83 -15.79 -23.59
N LEU A 157 -18.34 -15.26 -24.72
CA LEU A 157 -18.72 -15.68 -26.07
C LEU A 157 -17.67 -16.56 -26.76
N CYS A 158 -16.58 -16.94 -26.06
CA CYS A 158 -15.50 -17.72 -26.64
C CYS A 158 -15.98 -19.07 -27.16
N SER A 159 -15.82 -19.31 -28.45
CA SER A 159 -16.11 -20.61 -29.07
C SER A 159 -14.90 -21.58 -29.03
N LYS A 160 -13.71 -21.11 -28.63
CA LYS A 160 -12.49 -21.94 -28.59
C LYS A 160 -12.28 -22.56 -27.22
N LYS A 161 -11.96 -23.87 -27.20
CA LYS A 161 -11.43 -24.52 -26.00
C LYS A 161 -10.02 -24.01 -25.74
N VAL A 162 -9.86 -23.25 -24.65
CA VAL A 162 -8.55 -22.85 -24.16
C VAL A 162 -7.94 -24.00 -23.37
N MET A 163 -6.73 -24.41 -23.73
CA MET A 163 -6.00 -25.46 -23.00
C MET A 163 -5.34 -24.80 -21.77
N VAL A 164 -5.78 -25.21 -20.59
CA VAL A 164 -5.23 -24.73 -19.33
C VAL A 164 -4.28 -25.78 -18.76
N PRO A 165 -3.01 -25.43 -18.48
CA PRO A 165 -2.08 -26.34 -17.81
C PRO A 165 -2.62 -26.77 -16.44
N GLU A 166 -2.31 -28.00 -16.01
CA GLU A 166 -2.79 -28.52 -14.72
C GLU A 166 -2.36 -27.65 -13.54
N SER A 167 -1.17 -27.06 -13.63
CA SER A 167 -0.63 -26.14 -12.62
C SER A 167 -1.37 -24.79 -12.51
N GLU A 168 -2.24 -24.46 -13.48
CA GLU A 168 -3.01 -23.22 -13.53
C GLU A 168 -4.50 -23.44 -13.23
N LYS A 169 -4.88 -24.69 -12.91
CA LYS A 169 -6.25 -25.00 -12.51
C LYS A 169 -6.52 -24.59 -11.07
N MET A 170 -7.67 -23.97 -10.86
CA MET A 170 -8.17 -23.48 -9.58
C MET A 170 -9.51 -24.14 -9.30
N PHE A 171 -9.68 -24.70 -8.12
CA PHE A 171 -10.83 -25.52 -7.79
C PHE A 171 -11.75 -24.82 -6.80
N ILE A 172 -13.05 -24.85 -7.07
CA ILE A 172 -14.11 -24.34 -6.19
C ILE A 172 -15.02 -25.51 -5.79
N GLU A 173 -15.31 -25.59 -4.50
CA GLU A 173 -16.33 -26.48 -3.96
C GLU A 173 -17.52 -25.71 -3.41
N GLU A 174 -18.69 -26.35 -3.42
CA GLU A 174 -19.87 -25.87 -2.73
C GLU A 174 -19.83 -26.39 -1.28
N VAL A 175 -19.93 -25.47 -0.33
CA VAL A 175 -19.92 -25.76 1.11
C VAL A 175 -21.32 -25.57 1.72
N GLU A 176 -21.47 -25.93 3.00
CA GLU A 176 -22.76 -25.82 3.70
C GLU A 176 -23.42 -24.45 3.51
N GLY A 177 -24.74 -24.48 3.28
CA GLY A 177 -25.57 -23.28 3.04
C GLY A 177 -25.55 -22.77 1.61
N GLY A 178 -24.99 -23.54 0.64
CA GLY A 178 -24.93 -23.14 -0.77
C GLY A 178 -23.96 -22.00 -1.02
N ARG A 179 -22.88 -21.93 -0.24
CA ARG A 179 -21.76 -21.00 -0.40
C ARG A 179 -20.64 -21.69 -1.17
N PHE A 180 -19.69 -20.92 -1.65
CA PHE A 180 -18.56 -21.41 -2.42
C PHE A 180 -17.24 -21.14 -1.71
N ALA A 181 -16.29 -22.07 -1.84
CA ALA A 181 -14.95 -21.90 -1.27
C ALA A 181 -13.87 -22.36 -2.28
N TRP A 182 -12.72 -21.67 -2.26
CA TRP A 182 -11.53 -22.14 -2.97
C TRP A 182 -10.96 -23.37 -2.27
N ILE A 183 -10.66 -24.42 -3.05
CA ILE A 183 -9.96 -25.59 -2.54
C ILE A 183 -8.46 -25.33 -2.53
N SER A 184 -7.84 -25.44 -1.35
CA SER A 184 -6.37 -25.41 -1.24
C SER A 184 -5.78 -26.75 -1.70
N THR A 185 -5.03 -26.75 -2.81
CA THR A 185 -4.45 -27.96 -3.41
C THR A 185 -3.08 -28.35 -2.87
N GLY A 186 -2.69 -27.90 -1.69
CA GLY A 186 -1.39 -28.24 -1.11
C GLY A 186 -1.23 -27.79 0.33
N GLU A 187 -0.06 -28.07 0.90
CA GLU A 187 0.27 -27.67 2.26
C GLU A 187 0.36 -26.14 2.41
N SER A 188 -0.14 -25.63 3.52
CA SER A 188 0.03 -24.21 3.89
C SER A 188 1.49 -23.95 4.26
N TYR A 189 1.99 -22.79 3.90
CA TYR A 189 3.33 -22.34 4.23
C TYR A 189 3.34 -20.83 4.50
N ASN A 190 4.42 -20.39 5.14
CA ASN A 190 4.69 -18.98 5.35
C ASN A 190 5.95 -18.56 4.58
N CYS A 191 6.13 -17.26 4.41
CA CYS A 191 7.35 -16.70 3.85
C CYS A 191 7.76 -15.48 4.69
N VAL A 192 8.94 -15.54 5.28
CA VAL A 192 9.40 -14.51 6.21
C VAL A 192 10.20 -13.46 5.46
N VAL A 193 9.86 -12.18 5.67
CA VAL A 193 10.56 -11.02 5.11
C VAL A 193 11.49 -10.43 6.16
N THR A 194 12.81 -10.56 5.96
CA THR A 194 13.82 -10.15 6.94
C THR A 194 14.95 -9.35 6.33
N SER A 195 15.82 -8.85 7.21
CA SER A 195 17.19 -8.38 6.91
C SER A 195 17.25 -7.41 5.73
N PRO A 196 16.59 -6.24 5.82
CA PRO A 196 16.76 -5.23 4.79
C PRO A 196 18.23 -4.84 4.70
N LYS A 197 18.78 -4.80 3.49
CA LYS A 197 20.17 -4.43 3.22
C LYS A 197 20.23 -3.39 2.12
N LYS A 198 21.09 -2.37 2.31
CA LYS A 198 21.43 -1.42 1.27
C LYS A 198 22.40 -2.05 0.31
N GLU A 199 22.03 -2.17 -0.94
CA GLU A 199 22.89 -2.62 -2.06
C GLU A 199 23.06 -1.51 -3.07
N SER A 200 24.10 -1.59 -3.90
CA SER A 200 24.38 -0.60 -4.93
C SER A 200 24.75 -1.26 -6.26
N LYS A 201 24.28 -0.66 -7.35
CA LYS A 201 24.67 -1.00 -8.74
C LYS A 201 25.48 0.13 -9.36
N LEU A 202 26.08 -0.13 -10.54
CA LEU A 202 26.84 0.85 -11.31
C LEU A 202 27.96 1.55 -10.50
N LYS A 203 28.79 0.75 -9.80
CA LYS A 203 29.92 1.25 -9.00
C LYS A 203 29.51 2.28 -7.94
N GLY A 204 28.31 2.10 -7.32
CA GLY A 204 27.82 2.96 -6.26
C GLY A 204 26.88 4.10 -6.71
N LEU A 205 26.66 4.29 -8.01
CA LEU A 205 25.81 5.36 -8.55
C LEU A 205 24.32 5.19 -8.23
N LYS A 206 23.85 3.95 -8.10
CA LYS A 206 22.45 3.66 -7.75
C LYS A 206 22.42 2.77 -6.51
N SER A 207 21.79 3.24 -5.42
CA SER A 207 21.56 2.49 -4.19
C SER A 207 20.09 2.08 -4.07
N PHE A 208 19.83 0.91 -3.52
CA PHE A 208 18.47 0.40 -3.27
C PHE A 208 18.47 -0.55 -2.06
N ILE A 209 17.30 -0.70 -1.46
CA ILE A 209 17.11 -1.64 -0.35
C ILE A 209 16.58 -2.95 -0.91
N VAL A 210 17.20 -4.08 -0.51
CA VAL A 210 16.73 -5.44 -0.74
C VAL A 210 16.24 -6.05 0.56
N TYR A 211 15.16 -6.82 0.45
CA TYR A 211 14.56 -7.59 1.52
C TYR A 211 14.80 -9.08 1.26
N GLN A 212 15.09 -9.83 2.31
CA GLN A 212 15.30 -11.27 2.21
C GLN A 212 13.98 -11.99 2.45
N LEU A 213 13.58 -12.84 1.51
CA LEU A 213 12.39 -13.67 1.63
C LEU A 213 12.82 -15.12 1.84
N THR A 214 12.25 -15.77 2.87
CA THR A 214 12.57 -17.16 3.21
C THR A 214 11.28 -17.96 3.35
N PRO A 215 10.87 -18.72 2.32
CA PRO A 215 9.72 -19.62 2.41
C PRO A 215 10.00 -20.79 3.36
N THR A 216 9.01 -21.16 4.20
CA THR A 216 9.19 -22.21 5.22
C THR A 216 9.26 -23.62 4.64
N PHE A 217 8.76 -23.85 3.42
CA PHE A 217 8.76 -25.17 2.80
C PHE A 217 10.13 -25.62 2.28
N ASN A 218 11.06 -24.70 2.00
CA ASN A 218 12.40 -25.04 1.51
C ASN A 218 13.53 -24.33 2.26
N ASN A 219 13.22 -23.27 3.04
CA ASN A 219 14.17 -22.43 3.77
C ASN A 219 15.27 -21.80 2.89
N ILE A 220 15.04 -21.68 1.58
CA ILE A 220 15.98 -21.06 0.65
C ILE A 220 15.67 -19.58 0.53
N GLN A 221 16.64 -18.76 0.93
CA GLN A 221 16.50 -17.31 0.94
C GLN A 221 16.68 -16.71 -0.45
N VAL A 222 15.79 -15.80 -0.83
CA VAL A 222 15.89 -14.99 -2.04
C VAL A 222 15.90 -13.51 -1.72
N SER A 223 16.60 -12.72 -2.49
CA SER A 223 16.67 -11.24 -2.33
C SER A 223 15.73 -10.55 -3.30
N ARG A 224 14.89 -9.64 -2.80
CA ARG A 224 13.95 -8.87 -3.62
C ARG A 224 13.97 -7.41 -3.21
N ARG A 225 14.08 -6.48 -4.18
CA ARG A 225 13.92 -5.03 -3.95
C ARG A 225 12.46 -4.61 -4.07
N TYR A 226 12.10 -3.44 -3.57
CA TYR A 226 10.72 -2.95 -3.60
C TYR A 226 10.12 -2.95 -5.03
N LYS A 227 10.87 -2.56 -6.04
CA LYS A 227 10.45 -2.61 -7.46
C LYS A 227 10.07 -4.03 -7.93
N HIS A 228 10.67 -5.08 -7.34
CA HIS A 228 10.28 -6.45 -7.65
C HIS A 228 8.91 -6.82 -7.06
N PHE A 229 8.58 -6.27 -5.87
CA PHE A 229 7.23 -6.41 -5.31
C PHE A 229 6.20 -5.64 -6.12
N ASP A 230 6.54 -4.44 -6.60
CA ASP A 230 5.71 -3.62 -7.48
C ASP A 230 5.37 -4.38 -8.78
N TRP A 231 6.39 -4.96 -9.43
CA TRP A 231 6.20 -5.84 -10.57
C TRP A 231 5.31 -7.07 -10.26
N LEU A 232 5.55 -7.75 -9.12
CA LEU A 232 4.75 -8.90 -8.71
C LEU A 232 3.29 -8.51 -8.53
N HIS A 233 3.03 -7.41 -7.84
CA HIS A 233 1.69 -6.90 -7.58
C HIS A 233 0.94 -6.64 -8.89
N GLU A 234 1.58 -5.96 -9.83
CA GLU A 234 1.02 -5.71 -11.16
C GLU A 234 0.70 -7.02 -11.91
N ARG A 235 1.60 -8.01 -11.87
CA ARG A 235 1.35 -9.32 -12.50
C ARG A 235 0.20 -10.09 -11.84
N LEU A 236 0.05 -10.01 -10.52
CA LEU A 236 -1.06 -10.64 -9.81
C LEU A 236 -2.39 -9.94 -10.14
N GLU A 237 -2.43 -8.61 -10.17
CA GLU A 237 -3.63 -7.83 -10.57
C GLU A 237 -4.04 -8.11 -12.02
N GLU A 238 -3.09 -8.17 -12.94
CA GLU A 238 -3.40 -8.47 -14.35
C GLU A 238 -3.89 -9.90 -14.55
N LYS A 239 -3.34 -10.85 -13.79
CA LYS A 239 -3.71 -12.26 -13.94
C LYS A 239 -5.07 -12.55 -13.30
N PHE A 240 -5.28 -12.16 -12.06
CA PHE A 240 -6.41 -12.53 -11.24
C PHE A 240 -7.44 -11.40 -11.09
N CYS A 241 -8.15 -11.09 -12.17
CA CYS A 241 -9.15 -10.00 -12.16
C CYS A 241 -10.32 -10.23 -11.17
N PHE A 242 -10.50 -11.46 -10.67
CA PHE A 242 -11.56 -11.85 -9.75
C PHE A 242 -11.07 -12.02 -8.30
N ILE A 243 -9.80 -11.76 -8.03
CA ILE A 243 -9.21 -11.79 -6.68
C ILE A 243 -8.75 -10.38 -6.33
N PRO A 244 -9.24 -9.79 -5.23
CA PRO A 244 -8.76 -8.49 -4.77
C PRO A 244 -7.34 -8.62 -4.21
N ILE A 245 -6.36 -8.15 -4.97
CA ILE A 245 -4.96 -8.19 -4.54
C ILE A 245 -4.71 -7.15 -3.44
N PRO A 246 -4.05 -7.51 -2.32
CA PRO A 246 -3.75 -6.57 -1.24
C PRO A 246 -2.79 -5.48 -1.73
N PRO A 247 -2.89 -4.24 -1.21
CA PRO A 247 -2.02 -3.15 -1.62
C PRO A 247 -0.59 -3.36 -1.11
N LEU A 248 0.37 -2.79 -1.83
CA LEU A 248 1.74 -2.63 -1.34
C LEU A 248 1.87 -1.38 -0.47
N PRO A 249 2.95 -1.27 0.35
CA PRO A 249 3.31 -0.03 1.00
C PRO A 249 3.42 1.13 0.01
N ASP A 250 3.11 2.34 0.46
CA ASP A 250 3.20 3.54 -0.37
C ASP A 250 4.62 3.77 -0.92
N LYS A 251 4.68 4.25 -2.18
CA LYS A 251 5.94 4.66 -2.80
C LYS A 251 6.40 5.96 -2.14
N GLN A 252 7.65 6.00 -1.68
CA GLN A 252 8.25 7.18 -1.07
C GLN A 252 9.53 7.57 -1.81
N ILE A 253 9.70 8.85 -2.06
CA ILE A 253 10.82 9.40 -2.82
C ILE A 253 11.91 9.90 -1.86
N SER A 254 11.56 10.64 -0.80
CA SER A 254 12.52 11.15 0.20
C SER A 254 12.50 10.31 1.49
N GLY A 255 13.64 10.23 2.21
CA GLY A 255 13.75 9.49 3.46
C GLY A 255 13.71 7.96 3.32
N ARG A 256 13.77 7.43 2.09
CA ARG A 256 13.64 5.99 1.79
C ARG A 256 14.79 5.12 2.31
N TYR A 257 15.86 5.73 2.81
CA TYR A 257 17.02 5.06 3.40
C TYR A 257 17.10 5.21 4.92
N GLU A 258 16.12 5.89 5.53
CA GLU A 258 16.03 5.99 6.97
C GLU A 258 15.68 4.61 7.56
N GLU A 259 16.39 4.20 8.61
CA GLU A 259 16.24 2.88 9.21
C GLU A 259 14.80 2.60 9.65
N GLN A 260 14.13 3.58 10.25
CA GLN A 260 12.74 3.46 10.68
C GLN A 260 11.79 3.23 9.51
N PHE A 261 12.00 3.96 8.41
CA PHE A 261 11.19 3.78 7.19
C PHE A 261 11.42 2.41 6.55
N ILE A 262 12.68 1.96 6.47
CA ILE A 262 13.02 0.65 5.91
C ILE A 262 12.38 -0.48 6.72
N GLU A 263 12.43 -0.38 8.04
CA GLU A 263 11.84 -1.40 8.92
C GLU A 263 10.31 -1.38 8.88
N HIS A 264 9.70 -0.20 8.87
CA HIS A 264 8.24 -0.08 8.71
C HIS A 264 7.78 -0.66 7.37
N ARG A 265 8.47 -0.35 6.26
CA ARG A 265 8.19 -0.93 4.95
C ARG A 265 8.37 -2.45 4.95
N ARG A 266 9.39 -2.99 5.64
CA ARG A 266 9.57 -4.43 5.81
C ARG A 266 8.34 -5.06 6.47
N THR A 267 7.83 -4.46 7.53
CA THR A 267 6.62 -4.93 8.24
C THR A 267 5.40 -4.93 7.31
N GLN A 268 5.19 -3.87 6.56
CA GLN A 268 4.08 -3.78 5.61
C GLN A 268 4.23 -4.80 4.46
N LEU A 269 5.46 -5.03 3.96
CA LEU A 269 5.71 -6.09 2.97
C LEU A 269 5.47 -7.49 3.53
N GLN A 270 5.75 -7.72 4.83
CA GLN A 270 5.41 -8.97 5.49
C GLN A 270 3.90 -9.20 5.48
N GLU A 271 3.09 -8.18 5.77
CA GLU A 271 1.63 -8.29 5.73
C GLU A 271 1.10 -8.67 4.35
N PHE A 272 1.66 -8.06 3.29
CA PHE A 272 1.35 -8.42 1.90
C PHE A 272 1.71 -9.88 1.61
N VAL A 273 2.93 -10.30 1.97
CA VAL A 273 3.43 -11.66 1.77
C VAL A 273 2.57 -12.68 2.52
N ASP A 274 2.22 -12.39 3.76
CA ASP A 274 1.38 -13.26 4.59
C ASP A 274 -0.01 -13.46 3.98
N TYR A 275 -0.61 -12.39 3.46
CA TYR A 275 -1.90 -12.50 2.77
C TYR A 275 -1.80 -13.42 1.53
N VAL A 276 -0.78 -13.20 0.68
CA VAL A 276 -0.58 -14.02 -0.52
C VAL A 276 -0.33 -15.48 -0.16
N CYS A 277 0.45 -15.76 0.90
CA CYS A 277 0.72 -17.13 1.37
C CYS A 277 -0.55 -17.86 1.84
N ARG A 278 -1.46 -17.15 2.50
CA ARG A 278 -2.71 -17.73 3.01
C ARG A 278 -3.78 -17.93 1.95
N HIS A 279 -3.72 -17.15 0.86
CA HIS A 279 -4.75 -17.21 -0.17
C HIS A 279 -4.62 -18.51 -1.00
N PRO A 280 -5.67 -19.34 -1.08
CA PRO A 280 -5.58 -20.68 -1.72
C PRO A 280 -5.11 -20.65 -3.17
N VAL A 281 -5.47 -19.63 -3.93
CA VAL A 281 -5.10 -19.47 -5.35
C VAL A 281 -3.76 -18.73 -5.50
N LEU A 282 -3.60 -17.57 -4.84
CA LEU A 282 -2.40 -16.74 -5.02
C LEU A 282 -1.13 -17.45 -4.59
N SER A 283 -1.17 -18.18 -3.46
CA SER A 283 -0.03 -18.93 -2.92
C SER A 283 0.51 -20.01 -3.87
N ARG A 284 -0.31 -20.45 -4.82
CA ARG A 284 0.03 -21.50 -5.82
C ARG A 284 0.37 -20.94 -7.19
N SER A 285 0.13 -19.67 -7.43
CA SER A 285 0.38 -19.06 -8.73
C SER A 285 1.85 -19.16 -9.13
N ARG A 286 2.12 -19.43 -10.41
CA ARG A 286 3.49 -19.60 -10.93
C ARG A 286 4.33 -18.34 -10.74
N VAL A 287 3.73 -17.16 -10.89
CA VAL A 287 4.43 -15.88 -10.72
C VAL A 287 4.86 -15.70 -9.26
N TRP A 288 4.00 -16.03 -8.30
CA TRP A 288 4.35 -15.98 -6.88
C TRP A 288 5.44 -17.00 -6.52
N GLN A 289 5.27 -18.26 -6.94
CA GLN A 289 6.27 -19.31 -6.68
C GLN A 289 7.63 -18.93 -7.28
N HIS A 290 7.65 -18.40 -8.50
CA HIS A 290 8.89 -17.88 -9.10
C HIS A 290 9.48 -16.72 -8.28
N PHE A 291 8.64 -15.83 -7.76
CA PHE A 291 9.08 -14.70 -6.95
C PHE A 291 9.77 -15.12 -5.66
N ILE A 292 9.25 -16.13 -4.95
CA ILE A 292 9.79 -16.54 -3.64
C ILE A 292 10.85 -17.62 -3.70
N THR A 293 11.08 -18.26 -4.86
CA THR A 293 12.02 -19.42 -4.95
C THR A 293 13.20 -19.19 -5.90
N CYS A 294 13.11 -18.26 -6.83
CA CYS A 294 14.15 -18.09 -7.84
C CYS A 294 15.38 -17.36 -7.28
N THR A 295 16.51 -18.05 -7.19
CA THR A 295 17.80 -17.52 -6.73
C THR A 295 18.73 -17.11 -7.88
N ASP A 296 18.55 -17.68 -9.08
CA ASP A 296 19.41 -17.43 -10.25
C ASP A 296 18.90 -16.23 -11.05
N GLU A 297 19.77 -15.28 -11.34
CA GLU A 297 19.40 -14.03 -12.02
C GLU A 297 18.91 -14.24 -13.46
N LYS A 298 19.52 -15.18 -14.22
CA LYS A 298 19.09 -15.48 -15.59
C LYS A 298 17.70 -16.13 -15.60
N ARG A 299 17.46 -17.07 -14.67
CA ARG A 299 16.14 -17.67 -14.50
C ARG A 299 15.12 -16.65 -14.01
N TRP A 300 15.52 -15.71 -13.16
CA TRP A 300 14.66 -14.61 -12.70
C TRP A 300 14.19 -13.75 -13.88
N LYS A 301 15.11 -13.28 -14.73
CA LYS A 301 14.80 -12.51 -15.94
C LYS A 301 13.93 -13.32 -16.94
N ALA A 302 14.22 -14.59 -17.13
CA ALA A 302 13.43 -15.46 -18.00
C ALA A 302 12.00 -15.68 -17.46
N GLY A 303 11.84 -15.89 -16.16
CA GLY A 303 10.54 -16.06 -15.52
C GLY A 303 9.71 -14.78 -15.57
N LYS A 304 10.31 -13.61 -15.38
CA LYS A 304 9.65 -12.31 -15.59
C LYS A 304 9.07 -12.21 -17.01
N ARG A 305 9.88 -12.38 -18.03
CA ARG A 305 9.44 -12.34 -19.43
C ARG A 305 8.34 -13.35 -19.75
N HIS A 306 8.37 -14.52 -19.08
CA HIS A 306 7.32 -15.52 -19.24
C HIS A 306 6.01 -15.05 -18.64
N ALA A 307 6.04 -14.51 -17.41
CA ALA A 307 4.86 -13.97 -16.74
C ALA A 307 4.25 -12.76 -17.48
N GLU A 308 5.08 -11.92 -18.11
CA GLU A 308 4.67 -10.77 -18.93
C GLU A 308 4.03 -11.17 -20.27
N LYS A 309 4.27 -12.40 -20.74
CA LYS A 309 3.72 -12.95 -21.99
C LYS A 309 2.64 -14.00 -21.78
N GLU A 310 2.14 -14.12 -20.55
CA GLU A 310 1.12 -15.09 -20.22
C GLU A 310 -0.20 -14.80 -20.95
N GLU A 311 -0.85 -15.82 -21.48
CA GLU A 311 -2.13 -15.68 -22.21
C GLU A 311 -3.36 -15.79 -21.28
N LEU A 312 -3.19 -16.47 -20.13
CA LEU A 312 -4.26 -16.64 -19.14
C LEU A 312 -4.31 -15.45 -18.18
N LEU A 313 -4.56 -14.26 -18.73
CA LEU A 313 -4.66 -13.01 -17.96
C LEU A 313 -6.09 -12.51 -17.91
N GLY A 314 -6.43 -11.79 -16.84
CA GLY A 314 -7.72 -11.15 -16.65
C GLY A 314 -8.87 -12.16 -16.74
N VAL A 315 -9.89 -11.86 -17.52
CA VAL A 315 -11.05 -12.74 -17.70
C VAL A 315 -10.72 -14.10 -18.32
N ASN A 316 -9.63 -14.22 -19.08
CA ASN A 316 -9.20 -15.52 -19.62
C ASN A 316 -8.72 -16.47 -18.50
N CYS A 317 -8.37 -15.96 -17.34
CA CYS A 317 -8.00 -16.77 -16.18
C CYS A 317 -9.17 -17.63 -15.67
N PHE A 318 -10.44 -17.22 -15.92
CA PHE A 318 -11.61 -18.03 -15.59
C PHE A 318 -11.66 -19.40 -16.30
N HIS A 319 -10.97 -19.57 -17.43
CA HIS A 319 -10.83 -20.89 -18.05
C HIS A 319 -10.12 -21.90 -17.14
N GLY A 320 -9.29 -21.43 -16.19
CA GLY A 320 -8.64 -22.26 -15.19
C GLY A 320 -9.53 -22.66 -14.01
N VAL A 321 -10.67 -22.03 -13.83
CA VAL A 321 -11.58 -22.32 -12.71
C VAL A 321 -12.34 -23.61 -12.98
N GLN A 322 -12.21 -24.56 -12.07
CA GLN A 322 -12.90 -25.86 -12.09
C GLN A 322 -13.95 -25.88 -10.99
N CYS A 323 -15.19 -26.09 -11.34
CA CYS A 323 -16.33 -26.17 -10.42
C CYS A 323 -17.40 -27.12 -10.96
N THR A 324 -18.45 -27.37 -10.19
CA THR A 324 -19.58 -28.19 -10.62
C THR A 324 -20.40 -27.49 -11.73
N ASP A 325 -20.89 -28.28 -12.70
CA ASP A 325 -21.70 -27.77 -13.83
C ASP A 325 -23.18 -27.56 -13.46
N THR A 326 -23.55 -27.66 -12.17
CA THR A 326 -24.94 -27.44 -11.72
C THR A 326 -25.34 -25.98 -11.96
N PRO A 327 -26.44 -25.68 -12.69
CA PRO A 327 -26.88 -24.32 -12.91
C PRO A 327 -27.22 -23.61 -11.59
N LEU A 328 -26.82 -22.36 -11.47
CA LEU A 328 -27.14 -21.54 -10.31
C LEU A 328 -28.51 -20.86 -10.45
N ASP A 329 -29.19 -20.66 -9.32
CA ASP A 329 -30.37 -19.80 -9.27
C ASP A 329 -29.93 -18.34 -9.43
N ALA A 330 -30.19 -17.79 -10.61
CA ALA A 330 -29.79 -16.45 -10.99
C ALA A 330 -30.33 -15.36 -10.04
N VAL A 331 -31.58 -15.49 -9.58
CA VAL A 331 -32.21 -14.50 -8.69
C VAL A 331 -31.54 -14.53 -7.33
N LYS A 332 -31.27 -15.72 -6.80
CA LYS A 332 -30.55 -15.90 -5.52
C LYS A 332 -29.15 -15.32 -5.59
N VAL A 333 -28.40 -15.61 -6.64
CA VAL A 333 -27.02 -15.11 -6.84
C VAL A 333 -26.98 -13.60 -6.96
N GLU A 334 -27.87 -13.00 -7.76
CA GLU A 334 -27.94 -11.55 -7.88
C GLU A 334 -28.26 -10.87 -6.55
N PHE A 335 -29.21 -11.42 -5.79
CA PHE A 335 -29.53 -10.92 -4.44
C PHE A 335 -28.33 -10.98 -3.49
N GLN A 336 -27.60 -12.09 -3.49
CA GLN A 336 -26.38 -12.26 -2.69
C GLN A 336 -25.30 -11.25 -3.10
N THR A 337 -25.02 -11.12 -4.40
CA THR A 337 -24.05 -10.16 -4.94
C THR A 337 -24.39 -8.72 -4.56
N ASP A 338 -25.67 -8.33 -4.66
CA ASP A 338 -26.11 -6.98 -4.27
C ASP A 338 -26.04 -6.76 -2.76
N GLY A 339 -26.26 -7.79 -1.96
CA GLY A 339 -26.07 -7.78 -0.51
C GLY A 339 -24.60 -7.53 -0.16
N PHE A 340 -23.72 -8.29 -0.79
CA PHE A 340 -22.28 -8.15 -0.60
C PHE A 340 -21.76 -6.79 -1.08
N ALA A 341 -22.22 -6.29 -2.23
CA ALA A 341 -21.86 -4.96 -2.73
C ALA A 341 -22.23 -3.84 -1.75
N ARG A 342 -23.42 -3.90 -1.15
CA ARG A 342 -23.84 -2.93 -0.12
C ARG A 342 -23.00 -3.03 1.14
N PHE A 343 -22.66 -4.26 1.55
CA PHE A 343 -21.78 -4.49 2.70
C PHE A 343 -20.39 -3.87 2.48
N ILE A 344 -19.76 -4.12 1.34
CA ILE A 344 -18.45 -3.57 0.97
C ILE A 344 -18.49 -2.03 0.92
N ALA A 345 -19.52 -1.45 0.29
CA ALA A 345 -19.70 -0.01 0.21
C ALA A 345 -19.89 0.65 1.59
N GLY A 346 -20.54 -0.03 2.54
CA GLY A 346 -20.68 0.44 3.91
C GLY A 346 -19.42 0.27 4.76
N LEU A 347 -18.60 -0.74 4.47
CA LEU A 347 -17.40 -1.05 5.24
C LEU A 347 -16.22 -0.12 4.92
N ASP A 348 -16.03 0.28 3.65
CA ASP A 348 -14.89 1.10 3.21
C ASP A 348 -14.71 2.41 4.00
N PRO A 349 -15.73 3.27 4.16
CA PRO A 349 -15.58 4.51 4.93
C PRO A 349 -15.24 4.26 6.41
N VAL A 350 -15.75 3.19 7.00
CA VAL A 350 -15.48 2.85 8.41
C VAL A 350 -14.03 2.43 8.59
N VAL A 351 -13.53 1.55 7.73
CA VAL A 351 -12.12 1.11 7.75
C VAL A 351 -11.18 2.28 7.50
N LYS A 352 -11.50 3.15 6.53
CA LYS A 352 -10.74 4.37 6.24
C LYS A 352 -10.65 5.29 7.47
N ASN A 353 -11.76 5.50 8.17
CA ASN A 353 -11.78 6.35 9.35
C ASN A 353 -10.97 5.74 10.51
N LEU A 354 -11.05 4.42 10.71
CA LEU A 354 -10.27 3.75 11.76
C LEU A 354 -8.77 3.82 11.48
N MET A 355 -8.36 3.60 10.23
CA MET A 355 -6.97 3.74 9.80
C MET A 355 -6.45 5.18 10.00
N ALA A 356 -7.25 6.19 9.62
CA ALA A 356 -6.89 7.59 9.81
C ALA A 356 -6.76 7.94 11.30
N MET A 357 -7.67 7.43 12.14
CA MET A 357 -7.62 7.60 13.59
C MET A 357 -6.35 6.97 14.19
N ALA A 358 -6.00 5.76 13.80
CA ALA A 358 -4.79 5.09 14.29
C ALA A 358 -3.53 5.88 13.93
N THR A 359 -3.44 6.36 12.68
CA THR A 359 -2.33 7.19 12.21
C THR A 359 -2.24 8.52 12.98
N ASP A 360 -3.37 9.17 13.25
CA ASP A 360 -3.42 10.42 14.02
C ASP A 360 -3.00 10.20 15.49
N GLN A 361 -3.46 9.11 16.11
CA GLN A 361 -3.03 8.76 17.48
C GLN A 361 -1.53 8.47 17.55
N ALA A 362 -0.97 7.74 16.59
CA ALA A 362 0.48 7.51 16.53
C ALA A 362 1.25 8.84 16.54
N LYS A 363 0.87 9.79 15.67
CA LYS A 363 1.51 11.12 15.61
C LYS A 363 1.34 11.92 16.91
N LYS A 364 0.16 11.88 17.54
CA LYS A 364 -0.08 12.56 18.82
C LYS A 364 0.78 12.00 19.94
N HIS A 365 0.95 10.69 20.00
CA HIS A 365 1.82 10.05 20.99
C HIS A 365 3.27 10.47 20.79
N GLN A 366 3.79 10.37 19.58
CA GLN A 366 5.20 10.67 19.26
C GLN A 366 5.58 12.13 19.47
N VAL A 367 4.66 13.07 19.29
CA VAL A 367 4.96 14.50 19.34
C VAL A 367 4.26 15.21 20.51
N LEU A 368 2.92 15.16 20.57
CA LEU A 368 2.15 15.97 21.50
C LEU A 368 2.26 15.45 22.93
N TYR A 369 1.88 14.19 23.16
CA TYR A 369 1.85 13.62 24.51
C TYR A 369 3.26 13.51 25.10
N LYS A 370 4.26 13.03 24.31
CA LYS A 370 5.65 13.07 24.71
C LYS A 370 6.04 14.43 25.29
N ARG A 371 5.81 15.50 24.52
CA ARG A 371 6.18 16.87 24.90
C ARG A 371 5.44 17.34 26.15
N GLU A 372 4.16 17.08 26.27
CA GLU A 372 3.38 17.53 27.42
C GLU A 372 3.81 16.81 28.70
N PHE A 373 4.07 15.51 28.66
CA PHE A 373 4.60 14.77 29.82
C PHE A 373 6.00 15.23 30.20
N GLN A 374 6.88 15.52 29.26
CA GLN A 374 8.20 16.08 29.54
C GLN A 374 8.14 17.47 30.19
N LYS A 375 7.18 18.34 29.80
CA LYS A 375 6.97 19.63 30.46
C LYS A 375 6.53 19.46 31.90
N ILE A 376 5.62 18.53 32.17
CA ILE A 376 5.21 18.21 33.55
C ILE A 376 6.45 17.77 34.36
N GLY A 377 7.27 16.90 33.81
CA GLY A 377 8.53 16.45 34.45
C GLY A 377 9.47 17.59 34.76
N GLN A 378 9.66 18.53 33.81
CA GLN A 378 10.47 19.72 34.02
C GLN A 378 9.94 20.61 35.16
N CYS A 379 8.61 20.76 35.28
CA CYS A 379 8.02 21.56 36.36
C CYS A 379 8.28 20.95 37.75
N PHE A 380 8.12 19.62 37.92
CA PHE A 380 8.42 18.94 39.18
C PHE A 380 9.92 18.99 39.51
N GLY A 381 10.78 18.76 38.53
CA GLY A 381 12.22 18.85 38.69
C GLY A 381 12.67 20.26 39.11
N ALA A 382 12.12 21.30 38.46
CA ALA A 382 12.39 22.70 38.79
C ALA A 382 11.94 23.07 40.21
N LEU A 383 10.76 22.57 40.64
CA LEU A 383 10.26 22.74 42.01
C LEU A 383 11.23 22.12 43.04
N GLY A 384 11.68 20.87 42.80
CA GLY A 384 12.65 20.18 43.64
C GLY A 384 13.95 20.95 43.78
N ILE A 385 14.45 21.52 42.66
CA ILE A 385 15.67 22.37 42.67
C ILE A 385 15.44 23.67 43.44
N ALA A 386 14.28 24.33 43.23
CA ALA A 386 13.97 25.60 43.89
C ALA A 386 13.91 25.46 45.42
N LEU A 387 13.39 24.35 45.93
CA LEU A 387 13.33 24.06 47.37
C LEU A 387 14.72 23.79 48.00
N GLU A 388 15.74 23.52 47.21
CA GLU A 388 17.12 23.40 47.71
C GLU A 388 17.71 24.78 48.13
N ALA A 389 17.13 25.88 47.73
CA ALA A 389 17.57 27.21 48.11
C ALA A 389 17.25 27.54 49.59
N ASP A 390 16.33 26.81 50.22
CA ASP A 390 15.98 26.95 51.62
C ASP A 390 16.91 26.12 52.53
N ASP A 391 17.33 26.68 53.68
CA ASP A 391 18.26 26.03 54.64
C ASP A 391 17.70 24.72 55.22
N LEU A 392 16.38 24.64 55.43
CA LEU A 392 15.70 23.39 55.81
C LEU A 392 15.63 22.39 54.68
N GLY A 393 15.46 22.87 53.44
CA GLY A 393 15.49 22.05 52.23
C GLY A 393 16.84 21.39 52.01
N ARG A 394 17.98 22.09 52.30
CA ARG A 394 19.33 21.55 52.21
C ARG A 394 19.62 20.49 53.26
N THR A 395 19.07 20.61 54.45
CA THR A 395 19.35 19.69 55.60
C THR A 395 18.41 18.49 55.62
N ARG A 396 17.22 18.57 55.05
CA ARG A 396 16.19 17.50 55.07
C ARG A 396 15.78 17.04 53.66
N GLY A 397 16.59 17.23 52.68
CA GLY A 397 16.38 17.10 51.21
C GLY A 397 15.50 16.00 50.62
N ARG A 398 14.75 15.28 51.47
CA ARG A 398 13.89 14.15 51.10
C ARG A 398 12.77 14.57 50.12
N LEU A 399 12.06 15.66 50.46
CA LEU A 399 11.00 16.19 49.57
C LEU A 399 11.59 16.65 48.21
N ASN A 400 12.76 17.29 48.23
CA ASN A 400 13.40 17.80 47.03
C ASN A 400 13.80 16.64 46.10
N GLN A 401 14.34 15.55 46.70
CA GLN A 401 14.68 14.37 45.92
C GLN A 401 13.41 13.67 45.34
N ALA A 402 12.38 13.48 46.15
CA ALA A 402 11.13 12.90 45.71
C ALA A 402 10.47 13.71 44.56
N LEU A 403 10.58 15.04 44.60
CA LEU A 403 10.11 15.90 43.49
C LEU A 403 10.96 15.76 42.23
N LYS A 404 12.26 15.61 42.35
CA LYS A 404 13.15 15.33 41.20
C LYS A 404 12.88 13.96 40.61
N ASP A 405 12.69 12.94 41.45
CA ASP A 405 12.32 11.58 41.02
C ASP A 405 10.97 11.56 40.32
N THR A 406 9.97 12.34 40.84
CA THR A 406 8.71 12.58 40.16
C THR A 406 8.91 13.21 38.79
N GLY A 407 9.77 14.22 38.68
CA GLY A 407 10.11 14.87 37.41
C GLY A 407 10.70 13.89 36.41
N GLU A 408 11.62 13.01 36.85
CA GLU A 408 12.21 11.98 35.99
C GLU A 408 11.18 10.94 35.57
N ALA A 409 10.29 10.50 36.48
CA ALA A 409 9.21 9.58 36.13
C ALA A 409 8.32 10.13 34.98
N TYR A 410 7.95 11.41 35.04
CA TYR A 410 7.18 12.04 33.96
C TYR A 410 7.98 12.19 32.65
N ASN A 411 9.29 12.45 32.72
CA ASN A 411 10.15 12.46 31.54
C ASN A 411 10.22 11.07 30.88
N GLU A 412 10.32 10.03 31.71
CA GLU A 412 10.33 8.64 31.22
C GLU A 412 8.97 8.23 30.63
N ILE A 413 7.86 8.66 31.24
CA ILE A 413 6.52 8.47 30.67
C ILE A 413 6.43 9.13 29.30
N GLY A 414 7.00 10.33 29.13
CA GLY A 414 7.08 10.99 27.84
C GLY A 414 7.83 10.16 26.78
N LYS A 415 8.90 9.49 27.16
CA LYS A 415 9.63 8.55 26.26
C LYS A 415 8.79 7.32 25.92
N LEU A 416 8.04 6.78 26.90
CA LEU A 416 7.11 5.67 26.65
C LEU A 416 6.05 6.05 25.60
N TYR A 417 5.49 7.26 25.66
CA TYR A 417 4.56 7.75 24.65
C TYR A 417 5.19 7.85 23.25
N GLU A 418 6.45 8.24 23.14
CA GLU A 418 7.15 8.31 21.86
C GLU A 418 7.32 6.95 21.19
N GLU A 419 7.62 5.93 21.98
CA GLU A 419 7.94 4.59 21.46
C GLU A 419 6.71 3.71 21.24
N GLN A 420 5.66 3.92 22.03
CA GLN A 420 4.48 3.03 22.04
C GLN A 420 3.79 2.85 20.69
N PRO A 421 3.65 3.86 19.81
CA PRO A 421 2.97 3.72 18.52
C PRO A 421 3.51 2.60 17.63
N LYS A 422 4.79 2.27 17.75
CA LYS A 422 5.43 1.16 16.99
C LYS A 422 4.85 -0.22 17.33
N TYR A 423 4.21 -0.35 18.50
CA TYR A 423 3.71 -1.62 19.02
C TYR A 423 2.18 -1.72 18.92
N ASP A 424 1.46 -0.60 18.88
CA ASP A 424 0.00 -0.58 18.95
C ASP A 424 -0.67 0.13 17.76
N TRP A 425 -0.45 1.44 17.58
CA TRP A 425 -1.16 2.25 16.58
C TRP A 425 -0.67 2.03 15.15
N GLU A 426 0.64 1.91 14.94
CA GLU A 426 1.21 1.68 13.61
C GLU A 426 0.83 0.29 13.07
N PRO A 427 0.99 -0.83 13.83
CA PRO A 427 0.53 -2.14 13.38
C PRO A 427 -0.97 -2.21 13.11
N LEU A 428 -1.78 -1.49 13.89
CA LEU A 428 -3.22 -1.37 13.65
C LEU A 428 -3.50 -0.66 12.32
N ALA A 429 -2.85 0.47 12.06
CA ALA A 429 -3.00 1.23 10.82
C ALA A 429 -2.56 0.41 9.60
N ASP A 430 -1.42 -0.29 9.69
CA ASP A 430 -0.88 -1.13 8.61
C ASP A 430 -1.83 -2.28 8.25
N LYS A 431 -2.40 -2.94 9.24
CA LYS A 431 -3.37 -4.00 9.00
C LYS A 431 -4.62 -3.45 8.29
N PHE A 432 -5.15 -2.33 8.75
CA PHE A 432 -6.31 -1.71 8.10
C PHE A 432 -5.99 -1.09 6.73
N HIS A 433 -4.73 -0.74 6.44
CA HIS A 433 -4.29 -0.39 5.10
C HIS A 433 -4.49 -1.55 4.12
N ILE A 434 -4.06 -2.77 4.49
CA ILE A 434 -4.27 -3.99 3.69
C ILE A 434 -5.77 -4.24 3.47
N TYR A 435 -6.58 -4.21 4.54
CA TYR A 435 -8.03 -4.44 4.43
C TYR A 435 -8.71 -3.40 3.54
N ARG A 436 -8.33 -2.14 3.66
CA ARG A 436 -8.89 -1.07 2.83
C ARG A 436 -8.59 -1.28 1.35
N GLY A 437 -7.37 -1.69 1.02
CA GLY A 437 -7.01 -2.00 -0.36
C GLY A 437 -7.85 -3.15 -0.93
N ILE A 438 -8.00 -4.23 -0.18
CA ILE A 438 -8.84 -5.38 -0.57
C ILE A 438 -10.30 -4.95 -0.76
N ILE A 439 -10.88 -4.20 0.20
CA ILE A 439 -12.26 -3.70 0.13
C ILE A 439 -12.47 -2.84 -1.12
N SER A 440 -11.53 -1.94 -1.42
CA SER A 440 -11.64 -1.06 -2.60
C SER A 440 -11.60 -1.84 -3.93
N ASN A 441 -10.84 -2.94 -3.99
CA ASN A 441 -10.70 -3.78 -5.18
C ASN A 441 -11.93 -4.68 -5.40
N PHE A 442 -12.71 -4.99 -4.38
CA PHE A 442 -13.95 -5.76 -4.54
C PHE A 442 -14.98 -5.07 -5.45
N SER A 443 -14.96 -3.75 -5.55
CA SER A 443 -15.85 -3.03 -6.48
C SER A 443 -15.66 -3.49 -7.93
N ASP A 444 -14.42 -3.75 -8.34
CA ASP A 444 -14.08 -4.20 -9.69
C ASP A 444 -14.46 -5.67 -9.88
N VAL A 445 -14.19 -6.53 -8.90
CA VAL A 445 -14.58 -7.95 -8.92
C VAL A 445 -16.11 -8.12 -9.03
N ILE A 446 -16.86 -7.36 -8.24
CA ILE A 446 -18.33 -7.35 -8.29
C ILE A 446 -18.83 -6.83 -9.64
N SER A 447 -18.15 -5.83 -10.21
CA SER A 447 -18.49 -5.28 -11.53
C SER A 447 -18.40 -6.33 -12.64
N ILE A 448 -17.36 -7.20 -12.61
CA ILE A 448 -17.21 -8.30 -13.56
C ILE A 448 -18.46 -9.20 -13.55
N HIS A 449 -18.91 -9.64 -12.37
CA HIS A 449 -20.11 -10.46 -12.27
C HIS A 449 -21.36 -9.73 -12.77
N LYS A 450 -21.55 -8.46 -12.39
CA LYS A 450 -22.71 -7.67 -12.84
C LYS A 450 -22.74 -7.50 -14.36
N THR A 451 -21.58 -7.27 -14.97
CA THR A 451 -21.47 -7.16 -16.44
C THR A 451 -21.79 -8.50 -17.11
N ALA A 452 -21.32 -9.62 -16.57
CA ALA A 452 -21.65 -10.95 -17.09
C ALA A 452 -23.16 -11.24 -17.03
N VAL A 453 -23.83 -10.86 -15.93
CA VAL A 453 -25.29 -10.97 -15.78
C VAL A 453 -26.05 -10.11 -16.80
N LEU A 454 -25.60 -8.87 -17.03
CA LEU A 454 -26.19 -8.00 -18.05
C LEU A 454 -26.05 -8.62 -19.44
N LYS A 455 -24.88 -9.18 -19.77
CA LYS A 455 -24.63 -9.85 -21.05
C LYS A 455 -25.51 -11.09 -21.22
N ARG A 456 -25.71 -11.88 -20.15
CA ARG A 456 -26.64 -13.01 -20.15
C ARG A 456 -28.07 -12.56 -20.54
N ARG A 457 -28.61 -11.52 -19.92
CA ARG A 457 -29.94 -10.97 -20.21
C ARG A 457 -30.05 -10.44 -21.64
N GLU A 458 -28.99 -9.88 -22.18
CA GLU A 458 -28.91 -9.46 -23.59
C GLU A 458 -29.00 -10.66 -24.55
N CYS A 459 -28.23 -11.72 -24.28
CA CYS A 459 -28.21 -12.93 -25.08
C CYS A 459 -29.53 -13.70 -24.98
N GLU A 460 -30.21 -13.72 -23.83
CA GLU A 460 -31.57 -14.27 -23.68
C GLU A 460 -32.57 -13.58 -24.61
N LYS A 461 -32.51 -12.25 -24.75
CA LYS A 461 -33.35 -11.50 -25.72
C LYS A 461 -33.01 -11.88 -27.15
N LEU A 462 -31.71 -12.02 -27.50
CA LEU A 462 -31.30 -12.41 -28.85
C LEU A 462 -31.77 -13.82 -29.22
N VAL A 463 -31.80 -14.77 -28.29
CA VAL A 463 -32.35 -16.11 -28.51
C VAL A 463 -33.87 -16.04 -28.73
N ASN A 464 -34.60 -15.25 -27.95
CA ASN A 464 -36.04 -15.04 -28.12
C ASN A 464 -36.38 -14.37 -29.47
N GLU A 465 -35.49 -13.55 -29.99
CA GLU A 465 -35.58 -12.92 -31.31
C GLU A 465 -35.03 -13.80 -32.45
N HIS A 466 -34.67 -15.06 -32.18
CA HIS A 466 -34.04 -15.99 -33.13
C HIS A 466 -32.75 -15.46 -33.80
N LYS A 467 -32.01 -14.57 -33.10
CA LYS A 467 -30.74 -13.99 -33.57
C LYS A 467 -29.53 -14.69 -32.99
N MET A 468 -29.71 -15.61 -32.04
CA MET A 468 -28.64 -16.37 -31.37
C MET A 468 -29.12 -17.81 -31.14
N GLU A 469 -28.20 -18.77 -31.20
CA GLU A 469 -28.49 -20.18 -30.94
C GLU A 469 -28.65 -20.47 -29.43
N THR A 470 -29.58 -21.33 -29.08
CA THR A 470 -29.82 -21.75 -27.68
C THR A 470 -28.59 -22.41 -27.07
N GLN A 471 -27.77 -23.10 -27.88
CA GLN A 471 -26.52 -23.72 -27.38
C GLN A 471 -25.52 -22.67 -26.92
N GLN A 472 -25.35 -21.57 -27.64
CA GLN A 472 -24.46 -20.46 -27.26
C GLN A 472 -24.91 -19.82 -25.94
N LEU A 473 -26.23 -19.67 -25.76
CA LEU A 473 -26.77 -19.16 -24.48
C LEU A 473 -26.49 -20.11 -23.32
N ARG A 474 -26.57 -21.43 -23.50
CA ARG A 474 -26.23 -22.40 -22.45
C ARG A 474 -24.74 -22.29 -22.03
N GLU A 475 -23.85 -22.19 -23.00
CA GLU A 475 -22.42 -22.01 -22.72
C GLU A 475 -22.11 -20.70 -22.01
N LEU A 476 -22.80 -19.61 -22.41
CA LEU A 476 -22.69 -18.32 -21.73
C LEU A 476 -23.20 -18.40 -20.29
N ASN A 477 -24.33 -19.08 -20.06
CA ASN A 477 -24.86 -19.28 -18.70
C ASN A 477 -23.87 -20.05 -17.82
N GLN A 478 -23.27 -21.14 -18.31
CA GLN A 478 -22.24 -21.88 -17.58
C GLN A 478 -21.05 -21.00 -17.21
N ARG A 479 -20.57 -20.15 -18.13
CA ARG A 479 -19.45 -19.23 -17.86
C ARG A 479 -19.85 -18.12 -16.88
N THR A 480 -21.07 -17.61 -16.97
CA THR A 480 -21.60 -16.67 -15.97
C THR A 480 -21.65 -17.31 -14.57
N ASP A 481 -22.05 -18.57 -14.49
CA ASP A 481 -22.07 -19.32 -13.24
C ASP A 481 -20.66 -19.57 -12.67
N VAL A 482 -19.64 -19.75 -13.52
CA VAL A 482 -18.23 -19.81 -13.09
C VAL A 482 -17.80 -18.50 -12.44
N ILE A 483 -18.12 -17.35 -13.06
CA ILE A 483 -17.82 -16.03 -12.50
C ILE A 483 -18.53 -15.84 -11.16
N ALA A 484 -19.79 -16.24 -11.06
CA ALA A 484 -20.58 -16.14 -9.83
C ALA A 484 -19.97 -16.99 -8.68
N ARG A 485 -19.53 -18.22 -8.98
CA ARG A 485 -18.87 -19.09 -8.00
C ARG A 485 -17.54 -18.53 -7.55
N ALA A 486 -16.76 -17.98 -8.47
CA ALA A 486 -15.48 -17.35 -8.13
C ALA A 486 -15.68 -16.13 -7.19
N LEU A 487 -16.67 -15.26 -7.48
CA LEU A 487 -17.02 -14.16 -6.59
C LEU A 487 -17.47 -14.67 -5.22
N GLY A 488 -18.32 -15.71 -5.17
CA GLY A 488 -18.77 -16.29 -3.90
C GLY A 488 -17.63 -16.93 -3.09
N ALA A 489 -16.66 -17.56 -3.77
CA ALA A 489 -15.48 -18.12 -3.11
C ALA A 489 -14.56 -17.02 -2.55
N GLU A 490 -14.40 -15.90 -3.26
CA GLU A 490 -13.68 -14.72 -2.77
C GLU A 490 -14.40 -14.04 -1.60
N GLU A 491 -15.72 -13.90 -1.67
CA GLU A 491 -16.52 -13.39 -0.56
C GLU A 491 -16.30 -14.24 0.70
N MET A 492 -16.36 -15.56 0.58
CA MET A 492 -16.17 -16.47 1.70
C MET A 492 -14.74 -16.41 2.26
N HIS A 493 -13.74 -16.38 1.38
CA HIS A 493 -12.34 -16.22 1.78
C HIS A 493 -12.14 -14.92 2.55
N PHE A 494 -12.63 -13.79 2.02
CA PHE A 494 -12.54 -12.48 2.67
C PHE A 494 -13.21 -12.48 4.04
N GLN A 495 -14.40 -13.05 4.18
CA GLN A 495 -15.12 -13.11 5.45
C GLN A 495 -14.35 -13.92 6.49
N THR A 496 -13.79 -15.06 6.11
CA THR A 496 -12.99 -15.93 6.99
C THR A 496 -11.70 -15.25 7.43
N GLU A 497 -10.94 -14.70 6.49
CA GLU A 497 -9.69 -13.96 6.77
C GLU A 497 -9.94 -12.74 7.66
N ARG A 498 -10.99 -11.99 7.39
CA ARG A 498 -11.40 -10.84 8.19
C ARG A 498 -11.66 -11.23 9.63
N ASP A 499 -12.51 -12.23 9.86
CA ASP A 499 -12.94 -12.61 11.20
C ASP A 499 -11.77 -13.09 12.07
N ILE A 500 -10.84 -13.83 11.48
CA ILE A 500 -9.63 -14.29 12.16
C ILE A 500 -8.66 -13.13 12.41
N HIS A 501 -8.27 -12.41 11.35
CA HIS A 501 -7.15 -11.47 11.43
C HIS A 501 -7.54 -10.12 12.05
N VAL A 502 -8.74 -9.61 11.82
CA VAL A 502 -9.20 -8.39 12.51
C VAL A 502 -9.33 -8.67 14.00
N SER A 503 -9.92 -9.81 14.39
CA SER A 503 -10.01 -10.21 15.79
C SER A 503 -8.63 -10.27 16.45
N GLN A 504 -7.64 -10.91 15.80
CA GLN A 504 -6.29 -10.99 16.33
C GLN A 504 -5.59 -9.62 16.40
N THR A 505 -5.78 -8.78 15.39
CA THR A 505 -5.21 -7.42 15.36
C THR A 505 -5.73 -6.57 16.51
N ILE A 506 -7.05 -6.59 16.75
CA ILE A 506 -7.65 -5.84 17.87
C ILE A 506 -7.18 -6.39 19.22
N LYS A 507 -7.10 -7.72 19.37
CA LYS A 507 -6.56 -8.33 20.61
C LYS A 507 -5.11 -7.90 20.86
N ASN A 508 -4.25 -7.95 19.86
CA ASN A 508 -2.86 -7.53 19.98
C ASN A 508 -2.77 -6.06 20.36
N HIS A 509 -3.53 -5.19 19.69
CA HIS A 509 -3.60 -3.76 20.03
C HIS A 509 -4.00 -3.54 21.50
N LEU A 510 -5.01 -4.23 21.98
CA LEU A 510 -5.46 -4.11 23.39
C LEU A 510 -4.41 -4.63 24.39
N VAL A 511 -3.71 -5.71 24.06
CA VAL A 511 -2.62 -6.25 24.90
C VAL A 511 -1.49 -5.23 25.01
N GLU A 512 -1.08 -4.62 23.90
CA GLU A 512 -0.03 -3.59 23.91
C GLU A 512 -0.46 -2.32 24.65
N GLN A 513 -1.72 -1.90 24.53
CA GLN A 513 -2.28 -0.79 25.29
C GLN A 513 -2.25 -1.09 26.82
N ILE A 514 -2.66 -2.29 27.23
CA ILE A 514 -2.61 -2.69 28.63
C ILE A 514 -1.17 -2.68 29.15
N SER A 515 -0.23 -3.26 28.39
CA SER A 515 1.20 -3.26 28.74
C SER A 515 1.74 -1.85 28.88
N PHE A 516 1.39 -0.95 27.96
CA PHE A 516 1.77 0.44 28.00
C PHE A 516 1.29 1.17 29.25
N TYR A 517 0.01 1.08 29.57
CA TYR A 517 -0.53 1.73 30.78
C TYR A 517 0.04 1.12 32.04
N GLN A 518 0.35 -0.19 32.06
CA GLN A 518 1.02 -0.82 33.20
C GLN A 518 2.44 -0.26 33.42
N LYS A 519 3.21 -0.01 32.34
CA LYS A 519 4.52 0.66 32.44
C LYS A 519 4.40 2.06 33.03
N ILE A 520 3.37 2.83 32.65
CA ILE A 520 3.07 4.16 33.20
C ILE A 520 2.74 4.06 34.69
N VAL A 521 1.85 3.13 35.09
CA VAL A 521 1.50 2.89 36.50
C VAL A 521 2.74 2.57 37.33
N ASN A 522 3.63 1.70 36.85
CA ASN A 522 4.85 1.35 37.54
C ASN A 522 5.75 2.58 37.76
N LYS A 523 5.94 3.43 36.75
CA LYS A 523 6.73 4.68 36.88
C LYS A 523 6.15 5.65 37.90
N LEU A 524 4.82 5.79 37.92
CA LEU A 524 4.15 6.62 38.92
C LEU A 524 4.25 6.02 40.33
N GLN A 525 4.17 4.69 40.45
CA GLN A 525 4.35 4.00 41.73
C GLN A 525 5.78 4.15 42.28
N ASP A 526 6.80 4.06 41.42
CA ASP A 526 8.18 4.28 41.80
C ASP A 526 8.37 5.72 42.35
N ALA A 527 7.82 6.72 41.65
CA ALA A 527 7.84 8.11 42.09
C ALA A 527 7.09 8.32 43.43
N LEU A 528 5.95 7.64 43.63
CA LEU A 528 5.20 7.69 44.89
C LEU A 528 6.04 7.13 46.06
N ASN A 529 6.70 6.00 45.84
CA ASN A 529 7.51 5.34 46.86
C ASN A 529 8.70 6.22 47.31
N SER A 530 9.23 7.14 46.47
CA SER A 530 10.31 8.04 46.84
C SER A 530 9.93 9.08 47.88
N PHE A 531 8.62 9.32 48.13
CA PHE A 531 8.14 10.18 49.21
C PHE A 531 8.15 9.47 50.57
N ASP A 532 8.08 8.14 50.58
CA ASP A 532 8.05 7.32 51.81
C ASP A 532 9.44 6.79 52.19
N ALA A 533 10.38 6.79 51.24
CA ALA A 533 11.77 6.37 51.44
C ALA A 533 12.60 7.46 52.13
#